data_ae96d574697ee0f6899edd5b2126ae3a
#
_entry.id   ae96d574697ee0f6899edd5b2126ae3a
#
_cell.length_a   1.000
_cell.length_b   1.000
_cell.length_c   1.000
_cell.angle_alpha   90.00
_cell.angle_beta   90.00
_cell.angle_gamma   90.00
#
_symmetry.space_group_name_H-M   'P 1'
#
loop_
_entity.id
_entity.type
_entity.pdbx_description
1 polymer ?
#
loop_
_entity_poly.entity_id
_entity_poly.type
_entity_poly.pdbx_seq_one_letter_code
_entity_poly.pdbx_strand_id
1 'polypeptide(L)'
;MIEIIPAIDIIDAKCVRLSQGDYAQKKVYNENPLEVAKEFEANGIKRLHLVDLDGAKSSRIVNYKVLENIATHTNLTIDFGGGLKTDEDLRIAFESGASMVTGGSIAEIGRATCRERV
;
A
#
# COMPACT_ATOMS: atom_id res chain seq x y z
N MET A 1 5.41 23.13 7.27
CA MET A 1 4.27 22.27 7.70
C MET A 1 4.58 20.83 7.43
N ILE A 2 4.25 19.95 8.36
CA ILE A 2 4.52 18.53 8.23
C ILE A 2 3.27 17.82 7.67
N GLU A 3 3.46 17.08 6.59
CA GLU A 3 2.38 16.28 6.04
C GLU A 3 2.40 14.91 6.69
N ILE A 4 1.24 14.45 7.18
CA ILE A 4 1.12 13.14 7.78
C ILE A 4 0.72 12.14 6.69
N ILE A 5 1.53 11.09 6.53
CA ILE A 5 1.27 10.05 5.54
C ILE A 5 1.11 8.74 6.30
N PRO A 6 -0.14 8.35 6.61
CA PRO A 6 -0.36 7.10 7.34
C PRO A 6 -0.08 5.90 6.45
N ALA A 7 0.23 4.78 7.08
CA ALA A 7 0.45 3.51 6.40
C ALA A 7 -0.62 2.52 6.83
N ILE A 8 -1.11 1.75 5.87
CA ILE A 8 -2.01 0.63 6.14
C ILE A 8 -1.33 -0.62 5.63
N ASP A 9 -1.09 -1.58 6.54
CA ASP A 9 -0.52 -2.87 6.18
C ASP A 9 -1.65 -3.84 5.91
N ILE A 10 -1.56 -4.58 4.81
CA ILE A 10 -2.63 -5.47 4.35
C ILE A 10 -2.16 -6.92 4.33
N ILE A 11 -2.92 -7.79 4.98
CA ILE A 11 -2.79 -9.25 4.85
C ILE A 11 -4.20 -9.79 4.66
N ASP A 12 -4.37 -10.63 3.65
CA ASP A 12 -5.64 -11.28 3.35
C ASP A 12 -6.76 -10.24 3.21
N ALA A 13 -6.44 -9.15 2.52
CA ALA A 13 -7.35 -8.03 2.24
C ALA A 13 -7.83 -7.29 3.48
N LYS A 14 -7.14 -7.45 4.62
CA LYS A 14 -7.53 -6.83 5.89
C LYS A 14 -6.42 -5.96 6.44
N CYS A 15 -6.80 -4.94 7.19
CA CYS A 15 -5.82 -4.07 7.85
C CYS A 15 -5.22 -4.78 9.05
N VAL A 16 -3.90 -4.85 9.12
CA VAL A 16 -3.22 -5.57 10.20
C VAL A 16 -2.10 -4.74 10.80
N ARG A 17 -1.65 -5.16 11.97
CA ARG A 17 -0.41 -4.68 12.58
C ARG A 17 0.46 -5.89 12.86
N LEU A 18 1.75 -5.75 12.57
CA LEU A 18 2.71 -6.79 12.89
C LEU A 18 3.45 -6.40 14.14
N SER A 19 3.65 -7.37 15.04
CA SER A 19 4.47 -7.16 16.22
C SER A 19 5.91 -7.39 15.81
N GLN A 20 6.71 -6.31 15.79
CA GLN A 20 8.13 -6.38 15.42
C GLN A 20 8.36 -6.97 14.03
N GLY A 21 7.39 -6.75 13.13
CA GLY A 21 7.52 -7.26 11.76
C GLY A 21 7.24 -8.74 11.60
N ASP A 22 6.78 -9.40 12.64
CA ASP A 22 6.56 -10.85 12.63
C ASP A 22 5.15 -11.18 12.13
N TYR A 23 5.07 -11.83 10.97
CA TYR A 23 3.79 -12.20 10.37
C TYR A 23 3.00 -13.19 11.26
N ALA A 24 3.69 -13.97 12.06
CA ALA A 24 3.01 -14.91 12.96
C ALA A 24 2.30 -14.19 14.10
N GLN A 25 2.67 -12.96 14.35
CA GLN A 25 2.07 -12.16 15.41
C GLN A 25 1.23 -11.02 14.86
N LYS A 26 0.64 -11.22 13.71
CA LYS A 26 -0.22 -10.21 13.12
C LYS A 26 -1.50 -10.07 13.93
N LYS A 27 -2.03 -8.85 13.95
CA LYS A 27 -3.30 -8.57 14.57
C LYS A 27 -4.15 -7.78 13.58
N VAL A 28 -5.33 -8.31 13.26
CA VAL A 28 -6.27 -7.60 12.40
C VAL A 28 -6.98 -6.55 13.24
N TYR A 29 -6.87 -5.29 12.85
CA TYR A 29 -7.56 -4.22 13.55
C TYR A 29 -8.76 -3.67 12.78
N ASN A 30 -8.88 -3.99 11.50
CA ASN A 30 -10.06 -3.65 10.72
C ASN A 30 -10.12 -4.55 9.50
N GLU A 31 -11.27 -5.16 9.26
CA GLU A 31 -11.44 -6.06 8.13
C GLU A 31 -11.77 -5.33 6.83
N ASN A 32 -11.99 -4.01 6.91
CA ASN A 32 -12.37 -3.22 5.75
C ASN A 32 -11.39 -2.07 5.53
N PRO A 33 -10.36 -2.26 4.69
CA PRO A 33 -9.39 -1.19 4.43
C PRO A 33 -10.01 0.08 3.85
N LEU A 34 -11.07 -0.05 3.06
CA LEU A 34 -11.71 1.13 2.50
C LEU A 34 -12.29 2.03 3.60
N GLU A 35 -12.83 1.42 4.64
CA GLU A 35 -13.37 2.18 5.76
C GLU A 35 -12.28 3.00 6.45
N VAL A 36 -11.13 2.38 6.66
CA VAL A 36 -9.98 3.05 7.28
C VAL A 36 -9.50 4.19 6.38
N ALA A 37 -9.40 3.94 5.08
CA ALA A 37 -8.96 4.96 4.13
C ALA A 37 -9.92 6.14 4.09
N LYS A 38 -11.22 5.88 4.10
CA LYS A 38 -12.21 6.96 4.10
C LYS A 38 -12.14 7.78 5.38
N GLU A 39 -11.84 7.14 6.50
CA GLU A 39 -11.70 7.85 7.75
C GLU A 39 -10.50 8.79 7.72
N PHE A 40 -9.38 8.31 7.16
CA PHE A 40 -8.23 9.17 6.97
C PHE A 40 -8.57 10.36 6.08
N GLU A 41 -9.24 10.10 4.98
CA GLU A 41 -9.60 11.18 4.05
C GLU A 41 -10.51 12.20 4.74
N ALA A 42 -11.46 11.74 5.53
CA ALA A 42 -12.38 12.61 6.26
C ALA A 42 -11.64 13.48 7.27
N ASN A 43 -10.49 13.04 7.73
CA ASN A 43 -9.66 13.80 8.67
C ASN A 43 -8.60 14.66 7.99
N GLY A 44 -8.71 14.85 6.69
CA GLY A 44 -7.83 15.76 5.96
C GLY A 44 -6.56 15.13 5.42
N ILE A 45 -6.40 13.83 5.57
CA ILE A 45 -5.25 13.11 4.99
C ILE A 45 -5.40 13.10 3.47
N LYS A 46 -4.30 13.32 2.75
CA LYS A 46 -4.31 13.36 1.29
C LYS A 46 -3.49 12.26 0.66
N ARG A 47 -2.56 11.69 1.41
CA ARG A 47 -1.68 10.62 0.91
C ARG A 47 -1.73 9.43 1.83
N LEU A 48 -1.64 8.25 1.24
CA LEU A 48 -1.71 7.00 1.97
C LEU A 48 -0.61 6.07 1.47
N HIS A 49 0.10 5.43 2.40
CA HIS A 49 1.04 4.39 2.06
C HIS A 49 0.37 3.05 2.33
N LEU A 50 0.10 2.30 1.27
CA LEU A 50 -0.60 1.03 1.35
C LEU A 50 0.39 -0.10 1.11
N VAL A 51 0.57 -0.97 2.09
CA VAL A 51 1.58 -2.02 2.04
C VAL A 51 0.94 -3.38 1.90
N ASP A 52 1.26 -4.07 0.81
CA ASP A 52 0.79 -5.42 0.53
C ASP A 52 1.75 -6.41 1.14
N LEU A 53 1.48 -6.81 2.40
CA LEU A 53 2.37 -7.73 3.10
C LEU A 53 2.33 -9.14 2.52
N ASP A 54 1.20 -9.55 1.94
CA ASP A 54 1.14 -10.82 1.22
C ASP A 54 2.03 -10.77 -0.01
N GLY A 55 2.04 -9.64 -0.70
CA GLY A 55 2.90 -9.45 -1.86
C GLY A 55 4.36 -9.48 -1.46
N ALA A 56 4.71 -8.83 -0.35
CA ALA A 56 6.08 -8.83 0.13
C ALA A 56 6.57 -10.25 0.42
N LYS A 57 5.70 -11.07 0.98
CA LYS A 57 6.03 -12.45 1.32
C LYS A 57 6.13 -13.33 0.07
N SER A 58 5.26 -13.08 -0.92
CA SER A 58 5.15 -13.89 -2.12
C SER A 58 6.01 -13.40 -3.27
N SER A 59 6.62 -12.24 -3.12
CA SER A 59 7.44 -11.60 -4.17
C SER A 59 6.63 -11.31 -5.44
N ARG A 60 5.38 -10.94 -5.28
CA ARG A 60 4.49 -10.53 -6.38
C ARG A 60 3.33 -9.75 -5.79
N ILE A 61 2.62 -9.01 -6.64
CA ILE A 61 1.46 -8.24 -6.17
C ILE A 61 0.32 -9.21 -5.83
N VAL A 62 -0.32 -9.00 -4.69
CA VAL A 62 -1.43 -9.85 -4.23
C VAL A 62 -2.69 -9.03 -3.97
N ASN A 63 -2.60 -8.00 -3.12
CA ASN A 63 -3.78 -7.27 -2.67
C ASN A 63 -4.12 -6.05 -3.54
N TYR A 64 -3.97 -6.19 -4.87
CA TYR A 64 -4.26 -5.09 -5.79
C TYR A 64 -5.73 -4.70 -5.80
N LYS A 65 -6.63 -5.62 -5.42
CA LYS A 65 -8.05 -5.29 -5.37
C LYS A 65 -8.37 -4.33 -4.23
N VAL A 66 -7.63 -4.42 -3.12
CA VAL A 66 -7.76 -3.46 -2.03
C VAL A 66 -7.34 -2.08 -2.52
N LEU A 67 -6.23 -2.02 -3.25
CA LEU A 67 -5.76 -0.77 -3.84
C LEU A 67 -6.82 -0.18 -4.77
N GLU A 68 -7.37 -1.00 -5.66
CA GLU A 68 -8.37 -0.54 -6.61
C GLU A 68 -9.61 0.00 -5.90
N ASN A 69 -10.04 -0.70 -4.86
CA ASN A 69 -11.23 -0.29 -4.10
C ASN A 69 -11.02 1.07 -3.43
N ILE A 70 -9.86 1.26 -2.82
CA ILE A 70 -9.55 2.54 -2.17
C ILE A 70 -9.40 3.64 -3.20
N ALA A 71 -8.69 3.38 -4.30
CA ALA A 71 -8.46 4.39 -5.33
C ALA A 71 -9.77 4.84 -5.98
N THR A 72 -10.70 3.90 -6.14
CA THR A 72 -11.99 4.19 -6.79
C THR A 72 -12.91 5.02 -5.90
N HIS A 73 -12.83 4.81 -4.59
CA HIS A 73 -13.80 5.40 -3.66
C HIS A 73 -13.24 6.54 -2.81
N THR A 74 -11.99 6.91 -3.01
CA THR A 74 -11.39 8.06 -2.31
C THR A 74 -10.59 8.90 -3.30
N ASN A 75 -10.19 10.08 -2.87
CA ASN A 75 -9.30 10.94 -3.65
C ASN A 75 -7.88 10.92 -3.11
N LEU A 76 -7.55 9.91 -2.33
CA LEU A 76 -6.22 9.78 -1.75
C LEU A 76 -5.18 9.48 -2.83
N THR A 77 -4.01 10.08 -2.67
CA THR A 77 -2.84 9.73 -3.46
C THR A 77 -2.21 8.52 -2.80
N ILE A 78 -2.11 7.40 -3.50
CA ILE A 78 -1.71 6.14 -2.90
C ILE A 78 -0.32 5.73 -3.37
N ASP A 79 0.58 5.52 -2.39
CA ASP A 79 1.88 4.91 -2.61
C ASP A 79 1.73 3.43 -2.23
N PHE A 80 1.84 2.55 -3.22
CA PHE A 80 1.61 1.12 -3.01
C PHE A 80 2.94 0.38 -2.96
N GLY A 81 3.12 -0.47 -1.95
CA GLY A 81 4.36 -1.22 -1.78
C GLY A 81 4.12 -2.65 -1.37
N GLY A 82 5.18 -3.45 -1.45
CA GLY A 82 5.18 -4.83 -0.98
C GLY A 82 5.31 -5.84 -2.11
N GLY A 83 6.54 -6.31 -2.37
CA GLY A 83 6.75 -7.46 -3.23
C GLY A 83 6.66 -7.25 -4.73
N LEU A 84 6.67 -6.01 -5.18
CA LEU A 84 6.61 -5.70 -6.60
C LEU A 84 7.95 -6.05 -7.24
N LYS A 85 7.96 -7.00 -8.16
CA LYS A 85 9.20 -7.53 -8.73
C LYS A 85 9.28 -7.48 -10.24
N THR A 86 8.15 -7.43 -10.93
CA THR A 86 8.13 -7.50 -12.38
C THR A 86 7.43 -6.30 -12.97
N ASP A 87 7.63 -6.08 -14.28
CA ASP A 87 6.91 -5.04 -14.99
C ASP A 87 5.40 -5.27 -14.92
N GLU A 88 5.01 -6.53 -14.91
CA GLU A 88 3.60 -6.88 -14.80
C GLU A 88 3.04 -6.44 -13.44
N ASP A 89 3.79 -6.65 -12.36
CA ASP A 89 3.37 -6.19 -11.03
C ASP A 89 3.19 -4.69 -11.02
N LEU A 90 4.13 -3.96 -11.62
CA LEU A 90 4.05 -2.50 -11.71
C LEU A 90 2.82 -2.07 -12.51
N ARG A 91 2.59 -2.73 -13.63
CA ARG A 91 1.44 -2.43 -14.47
C ARG A 91 0.13 -2.61 -13.70
N ILE A 92 0.01 -3.73 -12.99
CA ILE A 92 -1.18 -4.00 -12.19
C ILE A 92 -1.38 -2.93 -11.13
N ALA A 93 -0.30 -2.55 -10.44
CA ALA A 93 -0.39 -1.55 -9.38
C ALA A 93 -0.88 -0.20 -9.94
N PHE A 94 -0.29 0.25 -11.04
CA PHE A 94 -0.69 1.54 -11.61
C PHE A 94 -2.09 1.49 -12.19
N GLU A 95 -2.46 0.39 -12.84
CA GLU A 95 -3.80 0.25 -13.39
C GLU A 95 -4.86 0.15 -12.30
N SER A 96 -4.47 -0.33 -11.13
CA SER A 96 -5.38 -0.41 -9.99
C SER A 96 -5.51 0.91 -9.25
N GLY A 97 -4.69 1.91 -9.60
CA GLY A 97 -4.85 3.25 -9.06
C GLY A 97 -3.71 3.78 -8.21
N ALA A 98 -2.59 3.08 -8.14
CA ALA A 98 -1.44 3.61 -7.41
C ALA A 98 -0.90 4.83 -8.12
N SER A 99 -0.58 5.86 -7.36
CA SER A 99 0.09 7.05 -7.89
C SER A 99 1.59 6.85 -7.92
N MET A 100 2.08 5.98 -7.07
CA MET A 100 3.49 5.64 -6.98
C MET A 100 3.65 4.27 -6.37
N VAL A 101 4.79 3.64 -6.56
CA VAL A 101 5.06 2.32 -6.02
C VAL A 101 6.39 2.29 -5.30
N THR A 102 6.49 1.42 -4.30
CA THR A 102 7.70 1.22 -3.49
C THR A 102 7.89 -0.27 -3.33
N GLY A 103 9.10 -0.77 -3.53
CA GLY A 103 9.36 -2.18 -3.34
C GLY A 103 10.84 -2.47 -3.36
N GLY A 104 11.24 -3.53 -2.67
CA GLY A 104 12.64 -3.86 -2.48
C GLY A 104 13.43 -3.98 -3.76
N SER A 105 13.22 -5.07 -4.52
CA SER A 105 13.97 -5.29 -5.76
C SER A 105 13.62 -4.27 -6.82
N ILE A 106 12.37 -3.87 -6.87
CA ILE A 106 11.91 -2.88 -7.83
C ILE A 106 12.49 -1.52 -7.55
N ALA A 107 12.80 -1.23 -6.29
CA ALA A 107 13.41 0.03 -5.92
C ALA A 107 14.73 0.27 -6.65
N GLU A 108 15.42 -0.79 -7.06
CA GLU A 108 16.64 -0.65 -7.86
C GLU A 108 16.32 -0.04 -9.21
N ILE A 109 15.26 -0.50 -9.84
CA ILE A 109 14.87 -0.05 -11.17
C ILE A 109 14.14 1.29 -11.10
N GLY A 110 13.19 1.39 -10.18
CA GLY A 110 12.36 2.57 -10.04
C GLY A 110 12.82 3.55 -8.99
N ARG A 111 14.06 3.47 -8.57
CA ARG A 111 14.50 4.22 -7.41
C ARG A 111 14.42 5.72 -7.55
N ALA A 112 14.60 6.24 -8.74
CA ALA A 112 14.50 7.68 -8.93
C ALA A 112 13.10 8.16 -8.57
N THR A 113 12.09 7.43 -9.04
CA THR A 113 10.71 7.74 -8.73
C THR A 113 10.43 7.60 -7.23
N CYS A 114 10.92 6.51 -6.64
CA CYS A 114 10.72 6.28 -5.22
C CYS A 114 11.37 7.35 -4.37
N ARG A 115 12.56 7.80 -4.76
CA ARG A 115 13.27 8.81 -3.99
C ARG A 115 12.62 10.15 -4.00
N GLU A 116 11.98 10.51 -5.09
CA GLU A 116 11.36 11.82 -5.20
C GLU A 116 10.23 12.01 -4.23
N ARG A 117 9.79 10.92 -3.63
CA ARG A 117 8.69 10.97 -2.73
C ARG A 117 9.01 10.91 -1.29
N VAL A 118 10.21 10.55 -1.00
CA VAL A 118 10.64 10.34 0.38
C VAL A 118 11.09 11.61 1.07
#